data_be762c5fc35bcac55590829074397f3f
#
_entry.id   be762c5fc35bcac55590829074397f3f
#
_cell.length_a   1.000
_cell.length_b   1.000
_cell.length_c   1.000
_cell.angle_alpha   90.00
_cell.angle_beta   90.00
_cell.angle_gamma   90.00
#
_symmetry.space_group_name_H-M   'P 1'
#
loop_
_entity.id
_entity.type
_entity.pdbx_description
1 polymer ?
#
loop_
_entity_poly.entity_id
_entity_poly.type
_entity_poly.pdbx_seq_one_letter_code
_entity_poly.pdbx_strand_id
1 'polypeptide(L)' 'MKVSAYHSSNPSDPDVYHDHSDCPSGQQIPSYNKKPGTGGYPRCKHCMEMG' A
#
# COMPACT_ATOMS: atom_id res chain seq x y z
N MET A 1 11.25 -5.15 -0.33
CA MET A 1 12.15 -4.02 -0.01
C MET A 1 11.31 -2.87 0.53
N LYS A 2 11.72 -2.30 1.64
CA LYS A 2 10.96 -1.22 2.26
C LYS A 2 11.06 0.07 1.45
N VAL A 3 9.93 0.72 1.24
CA VAL A 3 9.84 1.97 0.47
C VAL A 3 8.96 2.97 1.23
N SER A 4 8.89 4.19 0.72
CA SER A 4 7.99 5.20 1.28
C SER A 4 6.55 4.73 1.20
N ALA A 5 5.74 5.08 2.19
CA ALA A 5 4.35 4.65 2.25
C ALA A 5 3.58 5.10 1.01
N TYR A 6 2.70 4.24 0.54
CA TYR A 6 1.80 4.53 -0.57
C TYR A 6 0.48 3.80 -0.35
N HIS A 7 -0.56 4.28 -1.01
CA HIS A 7 -1.89 3.68 -0.90
C HIS A 7 -2.61 3.77 -2.26
N SER A 8 -3.71 3.02 -2.40
CA SER A 8 -4.51 3.08 -3.62
C SER A 8 -5.54 4.20 -3.53
N SER A 9 -5.73 4.92 -4.63
CA SER A 9 -6.80 5.92 -4.72
C SER A 9 -8.13 5.30 -5.14
N ASN A 10 -8.15 4.01 -5.48
CA ASN A 10 -9.36 3.32 -5.92
C ASN A 10 -10.21 2.95 -4.71
N PRO A 11 -11.47 3.44 -4.62
CA PRO A 11 -12.33 3.15 -3.46
C PRO A 11 -12.71 1.67 -3.33
N SER A 12 -12.56 0.87 -4.38
CA SER A 12 -12.82 -0.57 -4.31
C SER A 12 -11.67 -1.37 -3.71
N ASP A 13 -10.48 -0.76 -3.59
CA ASP A 13 -9.34 -1.40 -2.95
C ASP A 13 -9.42 -1.25 -1.43
N PRO A 14 -8.77 -2.16 -0.66
CA PRO A 14 -8.76 -2.03 0.80
C PRO A 14 -8.15 -0.70 1.25
N ASP A 15 -8.72 -0.13 2.31
CA ASP A 15 -8.27 1.15 2.88
C ASP A 15 -7.06 0.92 3.79
N VAL A 16 -5.93 0.60 3.17
CA VAL A 16 -4.67 0.37 3.89
C VAL A 16 -3.53 0.99 3.09
N TYR A 17 -2.44 1.33 3.79
CA TYR A 17 -1.24 1.79 3.10
C TYR A 17 -0.19 0.68 3.08
N HIS A 18 0.73 0.77 2.14
CA HIS A 18 1.82 -0.19 1.97
C HIS A 18 3.15 0.53 2.08
N ASP A 19 4.16 -0.14 2.61
CA ASP A 19 5.51 0.42 2.70
C ASP A 19 6.57 -0.59 2.26
N HIS A 20 6.16 -1.57 1.46
CA HIS A 20 7.06 -2.55 0.85
C HIS A 20 6.77 -2.68 -0.63
N SER A 21 7.82 -2.62 -1.46
CA SER A 21 7.66 -2.74 -2.91
C SER A 21 7.27 -4.15 -3.34
N ASP A 22 7.59 -5.15 -2.53
CA ASP A 22 7.30 -6.57 -2.80
C ASP A 22 6.06 -7.07 -2.07
N CYS A 23 5.27 -6.18 -1.48
CA CYS A 23 4.01 -6.55 -0.83
C CYS A 23 3.02 -7.06 -1.90
N PRO A 24 2.50 -8.31 -1.76
CA PRO A 24 1.59 -8.87 -2.77
C PRO A 24 0.35 -8.00 -3.01
N SER A 25 -0.24 -7.48 -1.93
CA SER A 25 -1.41 -6.60 -2.06
C SER A 25 -1.03 -5.27 -2.70
N GLY A 26 0.13 -4.72 -2.34
CA GLY A 26 0.60 -3.45 -2.90
C GLY A 26 0.91 -3.57 -4.38
N GLN A 27 1.42 -4.71 -4.81
CA GLN A 27 1.75 -4.93 -6.22
C GLN A 27 0.51 -4.97 -7.12
N GLN A 28 -0.66 -5.23 -6.55
CA GLN A 28 -1.90 -5.25 -7.31
C GLN A 28 -2.43 -3.86 -7.62
N ILE A 29 -1.87 -2.82 -7.01
CA ILE A 29 -2.30 -1.46 -7.26
C ILE A 29 -1.69 -0.97 -8.58
N PRO A 30 -2.51 -0.59 -9.58
CA PRO A 30 -1.95 -0.02 -10.82
C PRO A 30 -1.23 1.30 -10.52
N SER A 31 -0.20 1.61 -11.30
CA SER A 31 0.61 2.81 -11.07
C SER A 31 -0.23 4.10 -11.09
N TYR A 32 -1.28 4.14 -11.91
CA TYR A 32 -2.14 5.32 -12.01
C TYR A 32 -3.05 5.50 -10.78
N ASN A 33 -3.19 4.47 -9.96
CA ASN A 33 -3.96 4.55 -8.70
C ASN A 33 -3.06 4.70 -7.48
N LYS A 34 -1.75 4.60 -7.65
CA LYS A 34 -0.80 4.65 -6.55
C LYS A 34 -0.57 6.09 -6.12
N LYS A 35 -0.85 6.38 -4.85
CA LYS A 35 -0.69 7.72 -4.27
C LYS A 35 0.33 7.67 -3.14
N PRO A 36 1.19 8.68 -3.01
CA PRO A 36 2.16 8.72 -1.91
C PRO A 36 1.49 8.98 -0.57
N GLY A 37 2.12 8.50 0.49
CA GLY A 37 1.65 8.72 1.87
C GLY A 37 0.72 7.64 2.36
N THR A 38 0.30 7.76 3.62
CA THR A 38 -0.55 6.77 4.28
C THR A 38 -2.04 6.99 4.03
N GLY A 39 -2.43 8.19 3.64
CA GLY A 39 -3.82 8.53 3.40
C GLY A 39 -4.71 8.43 4.64
N GLY A 40 -4.11 8.37 5.83
CA GLY A 40 -4.86 8.19 7.06
C GLY A 40 -5.35 6.77 7.28
N TYR A 41 -4.87 5.81 6.49
CA TYR A 41 -5.30 4.41 6.58
C TYR A 41 -4.39 3.61 7.50
N PRO A 42 -4.87 2.46 8.05
CA PRO A 42 -4.00 1.56 8.81
C PRO A 42 -3.01 0.84 7.89
N ARG A 43 -1.95 0.32 8.49
CA ARG A 43 -0.91 -0.40 7.75
C ARG A 43 -1.45 -1.73 7.22
N CYS A 44 -1.05 -2.08 6.00
CA CYS A 44 -1.40 -3.36 5.39
C CYS A 44 -0.83 -4.52 6.23
N LYS A 45 -1.63 -5.56 6.41
CA LYS A 45 -1.22 -6.74 7.19
C LYS A 45 0.01 -7.43 6.61
N HIS A 46 0.08 -7.53 5.30
CA HIS A 46 1.25 -8.13 4.64
C HIS A 46 2.50 -7.32 4.90
N CYS A 47 2.40 -5.98 4.85
CA CYS A 47 3.53 -5.12 5.14
C CYS A 47 3.97 -5.24 6.60
N MET A 48 3.02 -5.41 7.52
CA MET A 48 3.33 -5.66 8.94
C MET A 48 4.13 -6.95 9.11
N GLU A 49 3.74 -8.00 8.40
CA GLU A 49 4.41 -9.30 8.48
C GLU A 49 5.80 -9.26 7.85
N MET A 50 6.00 -8.42 6.86
CA MET A 50 7.28 -8.28 6.18
C MET A 50 8.26 -7.40 6.95
N GLY A 51 7.78 -6.66 7.90
CA GLY A 51 8.59 -5.75 8.71
C GLY A 51 8.37 -4.33 8.38
#